data_e1acbeabdee084524ed08bad54180c7f
#
_entry.id   e1acbeabdee084524ed08bad54180c7f
#
_cell.length_a   1.000
_cell.length_b   1.000
_cell.length_c   1.000
_cell.angle_alpha   90.00
_cell.angle_beta   90.00
_cell.angle_gamma   90.00
#
_symmetry.space_group_name_H-M   'P 1'
#
loop_
_entity.id
_entity.type
_entity.pdbx_description
1 polymer ?
#
loop_
_entity_poly.entity_id
_entity_poly.type
_entity_poly.pdbx_seq_one_letter_code
_entity_poly.pdbx_strand_id
1 'polypeptide(L)'
;FMQSTGARIGGGAYGTRPSTTAYLRFLADHARSKGTVFREVPEEWLLRRGMLAVQTLVEDKDTYLTRPDLGRVLSEASLQTVREHYRPAPQVLIVLSDGLSTDAVLANADEIVPPLTNGLRQAGFTVGDPLFLRYGRVKAEDRLGEAVGCDVVLMLVGERPGLGQSESMSCYAVYRPTAATLESDRSVISNIHREGTPPVEAAASTAPAKSG
;
A
#
# COMPACT_ATOMS: atom_id res chain seq x y z
N PHE A 1 -9.75 -24.91 16.79
CA PHE A 1 -8.62 -24.05 16.36
C PHE A 1 -8.70 -23.69 14.88
N MET A 2 -8.95 -24.64 13.96
CA MET A 2 -9.03 -24.37 12.50
C MET A 2 -10.18 -23.43 12.10
N GLN A 3 -11.23 -23.29 12.92
CA GLN A 3 -12.35 -22.36 12.69
C GLN A 3 -12.12 -20.98 13.29
N SER A 4 -11.10 -20.83 14.14
CA SER A 4 -10.84 -19.57 14.88
C SER A 4 -9.64 -18.79 14.36
N THR A 5 -8.93 -19.30 13.37
CA THR A 5 -7.74 -18.63 12.80
C THR A 5 -7.48 -19.08 11.37
N GLY A 6 -7.01 -18.17 10.54
CA GLY A 6 -6.49 -18.45 9.20
C GLY A 6 -5.13 -19.19 9.21
N ALA A 7 -4.49 -19.29 10.39
CA ALA A 7 -3.21 -19.99 10.52
C ALA A 7 -3.33 -21.48 10.23
N ARG A 8 -2.29 -22.09 9.67
CA ARG A 8 -2.26 -23.50 9.28
C ARG A 8 -1.87 -24.40 10.43
N ILE A 9 -2.67 -24.40 11.49
CA ILE A 9 -2.51 -25.27 12.66
C ILE A 9 -3.52 -26.42 12.60
N GLY A 10 -3.11 -27.60 13.03
CA GLY A 10 -3.99 -28.77 13.10
C GLY A 10 -4.36 -29.40 11.76
N GLY A 11 -3.62 -29.10 10.66
CA GLY A 11 -3.90 -29.62 9.32
C GLY A 11 -3.75 -31.13 9.12
N GLY A 12 -3.36 -31.85 10.16
CA GLY A 12 -3.13 -33.29 10.15
C GLY A 12 -1.82 -33.66 9.45
N ALA A 13 -1.19 -34.69 9.96
CA ALA A 13 0.00 -35.29 9.37
C ALA A 13 -0.09 -36.82 9.46
N TYR A 14 0.49 -37.49 8.49
CA TYR A 14 0.69 -38.94 8.46
C TYR A 14 2.20 -39.21 8.61
N GLY A 15 2.64 -39.47 9.82
CA GLY A 15 4.07 -39.51 10.14
C GLY A 15 4.71 -38.12 9.96
N THR A 16 5.79 -38.04 9.19
CA THR A 16 6.53 -36.81 8.90
C THR A 16 5.94 -35.99 7.72
N ARG A 17 4.86 -36.47 7.08
CA ARG A 17 4.27 -35.84 5.90
C ARG A 17 2.93 -35.20 6.25
N PRO A 18 2.63 -34.00 5.69
CA PRO A 18 1.30 -33.42 5.76
C PRO A 18 0.28 -34.32 5.03
N SER A 19 -1.00 -34.21 5.37
CA SER A 19 -2.06 -34.87 4.60
C SER A 19 -2.05 -34.34 3.15
N THR A 20 -2.49 -35.17 2.19
CA THR A 20 -2.56 -34.78 0.78
C THR A 20 -3.38 -33.49 0.58
N THR A 21 -4.50 -33.36 1.29
CA THR A 21 -5.35 -32.16 1.25
C THR A 21 -4.60 -30.91 1.74
N ALA A 22 -3.88 -31.02 2.86
CA ALA A 22 -3.09 -29.91 3.39
C ALA A 22 -1.94 -29.52 2.45
N TYR A 23 -1.30 -30.50 1.82
CA TYR A 23 -0.23 -30.28 0.87
C TYR A 23 -0.74 -29.60 -0.43
N LEU A 24 -1.85 -30.09 -1.00
CA LEU A 24 -2.46 -29.48 -2.19
C LEU A 24 -2.93 -28.04 -1.91
N ARG A 25 -3.52 -27.79 -0.75
CA ARG A 25 -3.87 -26.43 -0.33
C ARG A 25 -2.64 -25.55 -0.23
N PHE A 26 -1.56 -26.03 0.37
CA PHE A 26 -0.28 -25.30 0.44
C PHE A 26 0.23 -24.92 -0.96
N LEU A 27 0.23 -25.85 -1.92
CA LEU A 27 0.67 -25.58 -3.29
C LEU A 27 -0.21 -24.54 -3.98
N ALA A 28 -1.53 -24.61 -3.80
CA ALA A 28 -2.47 -23.64 -4.37
C ALA A 28 -2.25 -22.23 -3.80
N ASP A 29 -2.08 -22.13 -2.47
CA ASP A 29 -1.84 -20.84 -1.82
C ASP A 29 -0.46 -20.25 -2.19
N HIS A 30 0.57 -21.11 -2.34
CA HIS A 30 1.88 -20.69 -2.80
C HIS A 30 1.84 -20.17 -4.23
N ALA A 31 1.13 -20.86 -5.14
CA ALA A 31 0.94 -20.42 -6.52
C ALA A 31 0.19 -19.08 -6.57
N ARG A 32 -0.85 -18.91 -5.75
CA ARG A 32 -1.60 -17.65 -5.66
C ARG A 32 -0.70 -16.51 -5.18
N SER A 33 0.05 -16.70 -4.09
CA SER A 33 0.97 -15.68 -3.56
C SER A 33 1.99 -15.25 -4.60
N LYS A 34 2.56 -16.20 -5.36
CA LYS A 34 3.48 -15.92 -6.45
C LYS A 34 2.80 -15.12 -7.58
N GLY A 35 1.60 -15.54 -7.99
CA GLY A 35 0.82 -14.84 -9.03
C GLY A 35 0.46 -13.40 -8.66
N THR A 36 0.12 -13.15 -7.38
CA THR A 36 -0.20 -11.81 -6.88
C THR A 36 0.97 -10.84 -7.01
N VAL A 37 2.20 -11.30 -6.75
CA VAL A 37 3.39 -10.42 -6.83
C VAL A 37 3.62 -9.91 -8.26
N PHE A 38 3.32 -10.73 -9.27
CA PHE A 38 3.52 -10.38 -10.69
C PHE A 38 2.32 -9.66 -11.34
N ARG A 39 1.20 -9.55 -10.63
CA ARG A 39 0.03 -8.82 -11.12
C ARG A 39 0.26 -7.32 -11.07
N GLU A 40 -0.32 -6.60 -12.01
CA GLU A 40 -0.33 -5.15 -12.06
C GLU A 40 -1.73 -4.58 -11.83
N VAL A 41 -1.80 -3.35 -11.32
CA VAL A 41 -3.07 -2.62 -11.23
C VAL A 41 -3.50 -2.23 -12.64
N PRO A 42 -4.71 -2.62 -13.09
CA PRO A 42 -5.19 -2.30 -14.42
C PRO A 42 -5.32 -0.78 -14.63
N GLU A 43 -4.91 -0.30 -15.79
CA GLU A 43 -5.02 1.12 -16.16
C GLU A 43 -6.47 1.62 -16.06
N GLU A 44 -7.41 0.81 -16.54
CA GLU A 44 -8.84 1.11 -16.47
C GLU A 44 -9.35 1.31 -15.02
N TRP A 45 -8.77 0.59 -14.04
CA TRP A 45 -9.09 0.76 -12.63
C TRP A 45 -8.67 2.15 -12.11
N LEU A 46 -7.52 2.65 -12.55
CA LEU A 46 -7.01 3.99 -12.22
C LEU A 46 -7.85 5.08 -12.89
N LEU A 47 -8.13 4.92 -14.17
CA LEU A 47 -8.92 5.90 -14.96
C LEU A 47 -10.33 6.07 -14.37
N ARG A 48 -11.01 4.99 -13.99
CA ARG A 48 -12.34 5.08 -13.37
C ARG A 48 -12.37 5.85 -12.06
N ARG A 49 -11.23 5.96 -11.36
CA ARG A 49 -11.09 6.70 -10.11
C ARG A 49 -10.49 8.08 -10.28
N GLY A 50 -10.16 8.46 -11.50
CA GLY A 50 -9.51 9.74 -11.79
C GLY A 50 -8.17 9.92 -11.08
N MET A 51 -7.46 8.81 -10.77
CA MET A 51 -6.19 8.87 -10.07
C MET A 51 -5.07 9.26 -11.02
N LEU A 52 -4.27 10.24 -10.64
CA LEU A 52 -2.98 10.47 -11.28
C LEU A 52 -2.08 9.27 -11.01
N ALA A 53 -1.52 8.66 -12.05
CA ALA A 53 -0.57 7.58 -11.94
C ALA A 53 0.83 8.05 -12.34
N VAL A 54 1.80 7.78 -11.49
CA VAL A 54 3.22 7.97 -11.77
C VAL A 54 4.00 6.70 -11.45
N GLN A 55 5.23 6.61 -11.90
CA GLN A 55 6.05 5.42 -11.78
C GLN A 55 7.43 5.76 -11.23
N THR A 56 7.99 4.83 -10.44
CA THR A 56 9.39 4.85 -10.04
C THR A 56 10.30 4.55 -11.24
N LEU A 57 11.61 4.45 -11.02
CA LEU A 57 12.55 4.04 -12.08
C LEU A 57 12.48 2.54 -12.41
N VAL A 58 11.60 1.82 -11.77
CA VAL A 58 11.34 0.40 -12.06
C VAL A 58 10.49 0.27 -13.32
N GLU A 59 10.94 -0.58 -14.25
CA GLU A 59 10.25 -0.80 -15.54
C GLU A 59 9.21 -1.93 -15.47
N ASP A 60 9.50 -2.98 -14.69
CA ASP A 60 8.67 -4.17 -14.57
C ASP A 60 8.78 -4.85 -13.18
N LYS A 61 7.96 -5.86 -12.93
CA LYS A 61 7.93 -6.58 -11.66
C LYS A 61 9.21 -7.39 -11.36
N ASP A 62 9.92 -7.88 -12.36
CA ASP A 62 11.18 -8.59 -12.15
C ASP A 62 12.26 -7.61 -11.65
N THR A 63 12.34 -6.44 -12.25
CA THR A 63 13.18 -5.33 -11.80
C THR A 63 12.77 -4.86 -10.40
N TYR A 64 11.47 -4.75 -10.11
CA TYR A 64 10.98 -4.38 -8.78
C TYR A 64 11.45 -5.33 -7.68
N LEU A 65 11.47 -6.64 -7.96
CA LEU A 65 11.88 -7.65 -6.99
C LEU A 65 13.40 -7.71 -6.78
N THR A 66 14.18 -7.43 -7.82
CA THR A 66 15.64 -7.59 -7.82
C THR A 66 16.38 -6.29 -7.55
N ARG A 67 15.76 -5.12 -7.83
CA ARG A 67 16.36 -3.79 -7.70
C ARG A 67 15.51 -2.87 -6.80
N PRO A 68 15.49 -3.13 -5.49
CA PRO A 68 14.69 -2.32 -4.54
C PRO A 68 15.14 -0.86 -4.47
N ASP A 69 16.35 -0.54 -4.87
CA ASP A 69 16.87 0.81 -4.98
C ASP A 69 16.09 1.66 -6.00
N LEU A 70 15.74 1.09 -7.16
CA LEU A 70 14.98 1.78 -8.21
C LEU A 70 13.54 2.09 -7.79
N GLY A 71 12.92 1.26 -6.95
CA GLY A 71 11.57 1.49 -6.42
C GLY A 71 11.49 2.63 -5.38
N ARG A 72 12.62 3.20 -4.98
CA ARG A 72 12.72 4.34 -4.06
C ARG A 72 12.90 5.67 -4.78
N VAL A 73 13.08 5.65 -6.09
CA VAL A 73 13.42 6.83 -6.89
C VAL A 73 12.38 7.02 -7.99
N LEU A 74 11.93 8.26 -8.18
CA LEU A 74 11.07 8.65 -9.30
C LEU A 74 11.90 9.31 -10.40
N SER A 75 11.42 9.21 -11.64
CA SER A 75 11.99 9.99 -12.74
C SER A 75 11.70 11.49 -12.54
N GLU A 76 12.55 12.35 -13.09
CA GLU A 76 12.28 13.81 -13.03
C GLU A 76 10.97 14.16 -13.74
N ALA A 77 10.62 13.46 -14.82
CA ALA A 77 9.34 13.62 -15.49
C ALA A 77 8.15 13.32 -14.56
N SER A 78 8.21 12.21 -13.80
CA SER A 78 7.19 11.88 -12.79
C SER A 78 7.10 12.94 -11.69
N LEU A 79 8.23 13.43 -11.20
CA LEU A 79 8.27 14.47 -10.18
C LEU A 79 7.71 15.81 -10.71
N GLN A 80 8.00 16.15 -11.95
CA GLN A 80 7.44 17.37 -12.59
C GLN A 80 5.92 17.25 -12.74
N THR A 81 5.42 16.13 -13.22
CA THR A 81 3.97 15.86 -13.32
C THR A 81 3.27 16.02 -11.97
N VAL A 82 3.87 15.49 -10.92
CA VAL A 82 3.33 15.59 -9.54
C VAL A 82 3.34 17.03 -9.05
N ARG A 83 4.43 17.79 -9.25
CA ARG A 83 4.53 19.21 -8.88
C ARG A 83 3.49 20.08 -9.58
N GLU A 84 3.19 19.79 -10.84
CA GLU A 84 2.20 20.54 -11.62
C GLU A 84 0.77 20.19 -11.19
N HIS A 85 0.50 18.92 -10.94
CA HIS A 85 -0.84 18.44 -10.55
C HIS A 85 -1.27 18.99 -9.19
N TYR A 86 -0.37 19.05 -8.21
CA TYR A 86 -0.67 19.51 -6.85
C TYR A 86 -0.32 21.00 -6.63
N ARG A 87 -0.88 21.86 -7.44
CA ARG A 87 -0.79 23.32 -7.25
C ARG A 87 -2.19 23.93 -7.05
N PRO A 88 -2.48 24.49 -5.86
CA PRO A 88 -1.61 24.66 -4.68
C PRO A 88 -1.35 23.33 -3.95
N ALA A 89 -0.23 23.26 -3.22
CA ALA A 89 0.15 22.08 -2.46
C ALA A 89 -0.88 21.78 -1.36
N PRO A 90 -1.39 20.55 -1.25
CA PRO A 90 -2.23 20.15 -0.12
C PRO A 90 -1.39 19.95 1.15
N GLN A 91 -2.01 19.98 2.33
CA GLN A 91 -1.33 19.63 3.57
C GLN A 91 -1.06 18.11 3.65
N VAL A 92 -1.99 17.29 3.16
CA VAL A 92 -1.88 15.84 3.19
C VAL A 92 -1.97 15.27 1.78
N LEU A 93 -0.99 14.43 1.42
CA LEU A 93 -0.98 13.64 0.19
C LEU A 93 -1.21 12.17 0.54
N ILE A 94 -2.24 11.56 -0.06
CA ILE A 94 -2.51 10.12 0.02
C ILE A 94 -1.91 9.46 -1.22
N VAL A 95 -1.00 8.49 -1.01
CA VAL A 95 -0.34 7.73 -2.07
C VAL A 95 -0.75 6.26 -1.96
N LEU A 96 -1.26 5.68 -3.03
CA LEU A 96 -1.44 4.23 -3.15
C LEU A 96 -0.29 3.65 -3.97
N SER A 97 0.20 2.49 -3.58
CA SER A 97 1.18 1.75 -4.38
C SER A 97 0.89 0.26 -4.36
N ASP A 98 1.07 -0.38 -5.51
CA ASP A 98 0.94 -1.84 -5.65
C ASP A 98 1.93 -2.58 -4.75
N GLY A 99 3.12 -2.04 -4.53
CA GLY A 99 4.12 -2.68 -3.68
C GLY A 99 4.36 -4.13 -4.10
N LEU A 100 4.24 -5.05 -3.15
CA LEU A 100 4.35 -6.49 -3.38
C LEU A 100 2.98 -7.18 -3.56
N SER A 101 1.87 -6.47 -3.43
CA SER A 101 0.52 -7.01 -3.63
C SER A 101 -0.42 -6.02 -4.30
N THR A 102 -0.68 -6.27 -5.56
CA THR A 102 -1.76 -5.61 -6.31
C THR A 102 -3.13 -5.96 -5.73
N ASP A 103 -3.32 -7.20 -5.26
CA ASP A 103 -4.58 -7.65 -4.67
C ASP A 103 -4.95 -6.81 -3.43
N ALA A 104 -3.96 -6.40 -2.64
CA ALA A 104 -4.17 -5.52 -1.48
C ALA A 104 -4.78 -4.17 -1.89
N VAL A 105 -4.26 -3.56 -2.95
CA VAL A 105 -4.80 -2.28 -3.47
C VAL A 105 -6.21 -2.47 -4.00
N LEU A 106 -6.43 -3.48 -4.83
CA LEU A 106 -7.74 -3.72 -5.46
C LEU A 106 -8.84 -4.06 -4.44
N ALA A 107 -8.48 -4.77 -3.36
CA ALA A 107 -9.42 -5.16 -2.31
C ALA A 107 -9.76 -4.04 -1.33
N ASN A 108 -8.78 -3.19 -0.96
CA ASN A 108 -8.94 -2.29 0.18
C ASN A 108 -9.06 -0.80 -0.19
N ALA A 109 -8.65 -0.38 -1.40
CA ALA A 109 -8.59 1.04 -1.73
C ALA A 109 -9.94 1.75 -1.60
N ASP A 110 -11.03 1.12 -2.04
CA ASP A 110 -12.37 1.70 -2.00
C ASP A 110 -12.94 1.76 -0.57
N GLU A 111 -12.43 0.93 0.33
CA GLU A 111 -12.86 0.90 1.73
C GLU A 111 -12.02 1.81 2.63
N ILE A 112 -10.76 2.15 2.25
CA ILE A 112 -9.86 2.96 3.08
C ILE A 112 -9.75 4.42 2.62
N VAL A 113 -9.61 4.66 1.30
CA VAL A 113 -9.30 6.01 0.80
C VAL A 113 -10.42 7.02 1.05
N PRO A 114 -11.71 6.72 0.77
CA PRO A 114 -12.78 7.69 1.01
C PRO A 114 -12.94 8.05 2.49
N PRO A 115 -13.03 7.11 3.46
CA PRO A 115 -13.16 7.48 4.86
C PRO A 115 -11.92 8.20 5.41
N LEU A 116 -10.71 7.83 4.97
CA LEU A 116 -9.46 8.52 5.34
C LEU A 116 -9.47 9.97 4.85
N THR A 117 -9.79 10.20 3.58
CA THR A 117 -9.89 11.53 2.99
C THR A 117 -10.93 12.38 3.71
N ASN A 118 -12.11 11.81 3.97
CA ASN A 118 -13.20 12.51 4.66
C ASN A 118 -12.84 12.84 6.11
N GLY A 119 -12.24 11.90 6.84
CA GLY A 119 -11.80 12.11 8.21
C GLY A 119 -10.76 13.23 8.33
N LEU A 120 -9.77 13.26 7.45
CA LEU A 120 -8.77 14.32 7.39
C LEU A 120 -9.37 15.69 7.06
N ARG A 121 -10.27 15.75 6.06
CA ARG A 121 -10.98 17.00 5.70
C ARG A 121 -11.86 17.51 6.84
N GLN A 122 -12.57 16.61 7.56
CA GLN A 122 -13.36 16.97 8.74
C GLN A 122 -12.49 17.45 9.90
N ALA A 123 -11.26 16.99 10.00
CA ALA A 123 -10.27 17.49 10.96
C ALA A 123 -9.66 18.84 10.55
N GLY A 124 -10.00 19.38 9.37
CA GLY A 124 -9.59 20.71 8.90
C GLY A 124 -8.37 20.71 7.98
N PHE A 125 -7.87 19.55 7.55
CA PHE A 125 -6.74 19.47 6.63
C PHE A 125 -7.18 19.62 5.17
N THR A 126 -6.35 20.28 4.37
CA THR A 126 -6.45 20.22 2.90
C THR A 126 -5.82 18.91 2.43
N VAL A 127 -6.62 18.08 1.75
CA VAL A 127 -6.20 16.75 1.26
C VAL A 127 -6.20 16.77 -0.25
N GLY A 128 -5.06 16.42 -0.85
CA GLY A 128 -4.92 16.25 -2.30
C GLY A 128 -5.70 15.04 -2.82
N ASP A 129 -5.97 15.03 -4.12
CA ASP A 129 -6.52 13.84 -4.75
C ASP A 129 -5.52 12.67 -4.62
N PRO A 130 -6.01 11.44 -4.43
CA PRO A 130 -5.12 10.30 -4.26
C PRO A 130 -4.24 10.05 -5.48
N LEU A 131 -2.95 9.80 -5.24
CA LEU A 131 -1.94 9.48 -6.24
C LEU A 131 -1.71 7.97 -6.29
N PHE A 132 -1.55 7.39 -7.47
CA PHE A 132 -1.06 6.03 -7.62
C PHE A 132 0.42 6.01 -8.04
N LEU A 133 1.25 5.32 -7.26
CA LEU A 133 2.68 5.14 -7.52
C LEU A 133 2.95 3.69 -7.94
N ARG A 134 3.22 3.45 -9.23
CA ARG A 134 3.63 2.13 -9.72
C ARG A 134 5.00 1.76 -9.17
N TYR A 135 5.11 0.52 -8.71
CA TYR A 135 6.35 -0.08 -8.22
C TYR A 135 7.03 0.73 -7.11
N GLY A 136 6.21 1.39 -6.27
CA GLY A 136 6.71 2.19 -5.16
C GLY A 136 7.24 1.33 -4.02
N ARG A 137 8.38 1.73 -3.46
CA ARG A 137 8.86 1.34 -2.14
C ARG A 137 8.59 2.47 -1.18
N VAL A 138 8.42 2.16 0.10
CA VAL A 138 8.05 3.15 1.15
C VAL A 138 8.88 4.43 1.04
N LYS A 139 10.19 4.33 0.88
CA LYS A 139 11.07 5.51 0.79
C LYS A 139 10.79 6.45 -0.40
N ALA A 140 10.02 6.04 -1.40
CA ALA A 140 9.61 6.91 -2.49
C ALA A 140 8.65 8.02 -2.03
N GLU A 141 7.95 7.82 -0.90
CA GLU A 141 7.07 8.83 -0.30
C GLU A 141 7.82 10.12 0.09
N ASP A 142 9.10 10.01 0.47
CA ASP A 142 9.92 11.17 0.84
C ASP A 142 10.10 12.11 -0.35
N ARG A 143 10.41 11.55 -1.50
CA ARG A 143 10.59 12.31 -2.74
C ARG A 143 9.29 12.91 -3.25
N LEU A 144 8.18 12.17 -3.09
CA LEU A 144 6.86 12.69 -3.44
C LEU A 144 6.47 13.85 -2.54
N GLY A 145 6.61 13.71 -1.23
CA GLY A 145 6.28 14.76 -0.28
C GLY A 145 7.13 16.02 -0.46
N GLU A 146 8.44 15.86 -0.68
CA GLU A 146 9.35 16.96 -0.99
C GLU A 146 8.97 17.66 -2.30
N ALA A 147 8.62 16.90 -3.35
CA ALA A 147 8.24 17.44 -4.65
C ALA A 147 6.91 18.20 -4.61
N VAL A 148 5.93 17.72 -3.87
CA VAL A 148 4.62 18.36 -3.67
C VAL A 148 4.72 19.54 -2.71
N GLY A 149 5.59 19.45 -1.70
CA GLY A 149 5.69 20.41 -0.60
C GLY A 149 4.55 20.28 0.40
N CYS A 150 4.03 19.07 0.60
CA CYS A 150 2.97 18.79 1.57
C CYS A 150 3.54 18.60 2.99
N ASP A 151 2.69 18.76 4.01
CA ASP A 151 3.10 18.54 5.41
C ASP A 151 3.15 17.05 5.77
N VAL A 152 2.25 16.24 5.22
CA VAL A 152 2.14 14.82 5.54
C VAL A 152 1.96 13.99 4.27
N VAL A 153 2.69 12.88 4.18
CA VAL A 153 2.40 11.83 3.21
C VAL A 153 1.86 10.61 3.93
N LEU A 154 0.78 10.06 3.43
CA LEU A 154 0.19 8.79 3.84
C LEU A 154 0.31 7.81 2.69
N MET A 155 1.23 6.86 2.79
CA MET A 155 1.46 5.86 1.75
C MET A 155 0.81 4.53 2.10
N LEU A 156 -0.21 4.17 1.32
CA LEU A 156 -0.90 2.88 1.36
C LEU A 156 -0.23 1.92 0.38
N VAL A 157 0.44 0.89 0.86
CA VAL A 157 1.25 -0.01 0.04
C VAL A 157 0.92 -1.47 0.30
N GLY A 158 0.80 -2.26 -0.79
CA GLY A 158 0.58 -3.71 -0.70
C GLY A 158 1.77 -4.42 -0.06
N GLU A 159 1.50 -5.20 0.98
CA GLU A 159 2.50 -6.01 1.68
C GLU A 159 2.85 -7.28 0.89
N ARG A 160 3.94 -7.95 1.30
CA ARG A 160 4.29 -9.25 0.74
C ARG A 160 3.17 -10.26 1.01
N PRO A 161 2.60 -10.88 -0.05
CA PRO A 161 1.53 -11.85 0.14
C PRO A 161 2.02 -13.05 0.96
N GLY A 162 1.28 -13.36 2.02
CA GLY A 162 1.45 -14.57 2.80
C GLY A 162 0.72 -15.76 2.16
N LEU A 163 0.95 -16.94 2.73
CA LEU A 163 0.21 -18.14 2.34
C LEU A 163 -1.22 -18.06 2.89
N GLY A 164 -2.18 -17.79 2.01
CA GLY A 164 -3.60 -17.66 2.36
C GLY A 164 -4.06 -16.22 2.62
N GLN A 165 -3.14 -15.24 2.61
CA GLN A 165 -3.48 -13.81 2.70
C GLN A 165 -2.67 -13.02 1.69
N SER A 166 -3.31 -12.55 0.62
CA SER A 166 -2.70 -11.75 -0.43
C SER A 166 -3.14 -10.27 -0.42
N GLU A 167 -4.12 -9.94 0.42
CA GLU A 167 -4.80 -8.64 0.41
C GLU A 167 -4.32 -7.68 1.50
N SER A 168 -3.25 -8.05 2.23
CA SER A 168 -2.73 -7.19 3.29
C SER A 168 -2.00 -5.97 2.75
N MET A 169 -2.27 -4.80 3.33
CA MET A 169 -1.54 -3.56 3.05
C MET A 169 -1.10 -2.87 4.35
N SER A 170 -0.15 -1.96 4.20
CA SER A 170 0.29 -1.05 5.25
C SER A 170 0.01 0.40 4.88
N CYS A 171 -0.27 1.23 5.89
CA CYS A 171 -0.28 2.68 5.80
C CYS A 171 0.94 3.22 6.52
N TYR A 172 1.86 3.83 5.79
CA TYR A 172 2.99 4.58 6.34
C TYR A 172 2.65 6.07 6.38
N ALA A 173 2.98 6.73 7.46
CA ALA A 173 2.77 8.15 7.65
C ALA A 173 4.10 8.84 7.95
N VAL A 174 4.40 9.90 7.25
CA VAL A 174 5.62 10.70 7.45
C VAL A 174 5.29 12.19 7.41
N TYR A 175 5.88 12.94 8.37
CA TYR A 175 5.69 14.37 8.49
C TYR A 175 6.86 15.13 7.87
N ARG A 176 6.57 16.08 6.98
CA ARG A 176 7.54 16.92 6.25
C ARG A 176 8.72 16.14 5.70
N PRO A 177 8.46 15.11 4.90
CA PRO A 177 9.52 14.23 4.40
C PRO A 177 10.48 15.00 3.48
N THR A 178 11.76 14.62 3.57
CA THR A 178 12.85 15.09 2.71
C THR A 178 13.75 13.92 2.31
N ALA A 179 14.70 14.17 1.45
CA ALA A 179 15.71 13.15 1.11
C ALA A 179 16.49 12.62 2.33
N ALA A 180 16.56 13.39 3.42
CA ALA A 180 17.27 13.05 4.66
C ALA A 180 16.39 12.30 5.69
N THR A 181 15.09 12.12 5.43
CA THR A 181 14.16 11.42 6.33
C THR A 181 14.65 10.01 6.64
N LEU A 182 14.64 9.63 7.92
CA LEU A 182 15.03 8.30 8.38
C LEU A 182 13.83 7.36 8.41
N GLU A 183 14.10 6.05 8.40
CA GLU A 183 13.04 5.03 8.53
C GLU A 183 12.31 5.13 9.88
N SER A 184 12.99 5.58 10.95
CA SER A 184 12.44 5.81 12.29
C SER A 184 11.47 6.98 12.37
N ASP A 185 11.46 7.88 11.38
CA ASP A 185 10.60 9.06 11.36
C ASP A 185 9.17 8.75 10.85
N ARG A 186 8.90 7.49 10.57
CA ARG A 186 7.62 7.00 10.06
C ARG A 186 6.81 6.31 11.13
N SER A 187 5.51 6.61 11.13
CA SER A 187 4.53 5.77 11.81
C SER A 187 3.93 4.77 10.82
N VAL A 188 3.53 3.59 11.30
CA VAL A 188 2.95 2.57 10.44
C VAL A 188 1.76 1.89 11.09
N ILE A 189 0.71 1.67 10.30
CA ILE A 189 -0.38 0.73 10.59
C ILE A 189 -0.26 -0.36 9.55
N SER A 190 -0.05 -1.60 9.97
CA SER A 190 0.12 -2.75 9.08
C SER A 190 -1.02 -3.74 9.22
N ASN A 191 -0.98 -4.80 8.39
CA ASN A 191 -1.97 -5.86 8.39
C ASN A 191 -3.40 -5.34 8.10
N ILE A 192 -3.52 -4.37 7.20
CA ILE A 192 -4.80 -3.77 6.81
C ILE A 192 -5.47 -4.69 5.79
N HIS A 193 -6.50 -5.40 6.23
CA HIS A 193 -7.39 -6.24 5.44
C HIS A 193 -8.58 -6.67 6.31
N ARG A 194 -9.61 -7.29 5.72
CA ARG A 194 -10.87 -7.64 6.43
C ARG A 194 -10.68 -8.50 7.68
N GLU A 195 -9.75 -9.46 7.65
CA GLU A 195 -9.48 -10.37 8.78
C GLU A 195 -8.37 -9.86 9.72
N GLY A 196 -7.75 -8.73 9.41
CA GLY A 196 -6.73 -8.06 10.21
C GLY A 196 -7.25 -6.77 10.82
N THR A 197 -6.57 -5.64 10.54
CA THR A 197 -7.10 -4.30 10.82
C THR A 197 -8.05 -3.91 9.69
N PRO A 198 -9.38 -3.81 9.91
CA PRO A 198 -10.32 -3.46 8.86
C PRO A 198 -9.96 -2.11 8.23
N PRO A 199 -10.09 -1.94 6.89
CA PRO A 199 -9.68 -0.72 6.20
C PRO A 199 -10.30 0.56 6.78
N VAL A 200 -11.57 0.52 7.18
CA VAL A 200 -12.27 1.66 7.79
C VAL A 200 -11.70 2.01 9.16
N GLU A 201 -11.33 1.03 9.96
CA GLU A 201 -10.69 1.24 11.28
C GLU A 201 -9.28 1.80 11.13
N ALA A 202 -8.52 1.31 10.15
CA ALA A 202 -7.21 1.86 9.81
C ALA A 202 -7.33 3.32 9.38
N ALA A 203 -8.32 3.67 8.56
CA ALA A 203 -8.60 5.04 8.17
C ALA A 203 -8.94 5.94 9.38
N ALA A 204 -9.77 5.46 10.29
CA ALA A 204 -10.15 6.20 11.50
C ALA A 204 -8.95 6.41 12.45
N SER A 205 -8.04 5.42 12.54
CA SER A 205 -6.84 5.50 13.38
C SER A 205 -5.77 6.41 12.78
N THR A 206 -5.76 6.58 11.47
CA THR A 206 -4.81 7.47 10.76
C THR A 206 -5.29 8.93 10.77
N ALA A 207 -6.61 9.17 10.73
CA ALA A 207 -7.17 10.51 10.82
C ALA A 207 -7.15 10.99 12.28
N PRO A 208 -6.67 12.23 12.57
CA PRO A 208 -6.67 12.74 13.94
C PRO A 208 -8.10 12.85 14.46
N ALA A 209 -8.30 12.42 15.71
CA ALA A 209 -9.58 12.66 16.42
C ALA A 209 -9.80 14.18 16.52
N LYS A 210 -11.05 14.63 16.37
CA LYS A 210 -11.39 16.02 16.67
C LYS A 210 -11.02 16.27 18.13
N SER A 211 -10.04 17.14 18.37
CA SER A 211 -9.89 17.76 19.68
C SER A 211 -11.13 18.63 19.92
N GLY A 212 -12.00 18.14 20.83
CA GLY A 212 -13.19 18.88 21.29
C GLY A 212 -12.79 20.18 22.00
#